data_c6dbea24ac7ca62d61db31e858049a22
#
_entry.id   c6dbea24ac7ca62d61db31e858049a22
#
_cell.length_a   1.000
_cell.length_b   1.000
_cell.length_c   1.000
_cell.angle_alpha   90.00
_cell.angle_beta   90.00
_cell.angle_gamma   90.00
#
_symmetry.space_group_name_H-M   'P 1'
#
loop_
_entity.id
_entity.type
_entity.pdbx_description
1 polymer ?
#
loop_
_entity_poly.entity_id
_entity_poly.type
_entity_poly.pdbx_seq_one_letter_code
_entity_poly.pdbx_strand_id
1 'polypeptide(L)'
;QLVVSDVPCSGSGRWRRAPETKWHLTPKGLDALVALQREILAESAGFVAPGGRLAYITCSIIARENENQIAEFLNMHSEFATDETAKFGNQCGVIRLDPHNTDTDGMFCAIMRRTGP
;
A
#
# COMPACT_ATOMS: atom_id res chain seq x y z
N GLN A 1 -0.14 -16.15 9.98
CA GLN A 1 -1.05 -15.03 10.18
C GLN A 1 -0.85 -13.97 9.11
N LEU A 2 -1.94 -13.42 8.61
CA LEU A 2 -1.94 -12.32 7.66
C LEU A 2 -2.88 -11.21 8.16
N VAL A 3 -2.35 -10.02 8.30
CA VAL A 3 -3.13 -8.82 8.61
C VAL A 3 -3.22 -7.98 7.34
N VAL A 4 -4.43 -7.59 6.93
CA VAL A 4 -4.65 -6.81 5.72
C VAL A 4 -5.00 -5.38 6.09
N SER A 5 -4.26 -4.43 5.55
CA SER A 5 -4.48 -2.99 5.72
C SER A 5 -4.90 -2.40 4.36
N ASP A 6 -6.20 -2.42 4.09
CA ASP A 6 -6.79 -1.82 2.89
C ASP A 6 -7.18 -0.39 3.23
N VAL A 7 -6.31 0.56 2.89
CA VAL A 7 -6.42 1.93 3.37
C VAL A 7 -7.25 2.82 2.44
N PRO A 8 -7.93 3.82 3.00
CA PRO A 8 -8.57 4.85 2.16
C PRO A 8 -7.48 5.61 1.39
N CYS A 9 -7.73 5.88 0.12
CA CYS A 9 -6.75 6.50 -0.76
C CYS A 9 -7.42 7.40 -1.79
N SER A 10 -6.61 8.02 -2.64
CA SER A 10 -7.11 8.93 -3.69
C SER A 10 -8.02 8.25 -4.70
N GLY A 11 -7.89 6.93 -4.86
CA GLY A 11 -8.62 6.20 -5.89
C GLY A 11 -8.06 6.46 -7.29
N SER A 12 -6.86 7.00 -7.40
CA SER A 12 -6.26 7.37 -8.70
C SER A 12 -6.13 6.19 -9.66
N GLY A 13 -6.00 4.98 -9.13
CA GLY A 13 -5.96 3.77 -9.94
C GLY A 13 -7.28 3.46 -10.65
N ARG A 14 -8.35 4.12 -10.26
CA ARG A 14 -9.69 3.94 -10.82
C ARG A 14 -10.07 5.06 -11.78
N TRP A 15 -9.22 6.04 -12.02
CA TRP A 15 -9.54 7.20 -12.85
C TRP A 15 -9.84 6.84 -14.31
N ARG A 16 -9.28 5.76 -14.81
CA ARG A 16 -9.61 5.25 -16.14
C ARG A 16 -11.11 4.95 -16.28
N ARG A 17 -11.70 4.38 -15.22
CA ARG A 17 -13.09 3.93 -15.17
C ARG A 17 -14.04 5.01 -14.62
N ALA A 18 -13.54 5.87 -13.74
CA ALA A 18 -14.28 6.93 -13.09
C ALA A 18 -13.47 8.23 -13.10
N PRO A 19 -13.23 8.81 -14.29
CA PRO A 19 -12.33 9.97 -14.42
C PRO A 19 -12.80 11.21 -13.66
N GLU A 20 -14.09 11.33 -13.39
CA GLU A 20 -14.64 12.45 -12.63
C GLU A 20 -14.12 12.52 -11.20
N THR A 21 -13.65 11.40 -10.64
CA THR A 21 -13.17 11.37 -9.25
C THR A 21 -11.88 12.14 -9.05
N LYS A 22 -11.05 12.32 -10.09
CA LYS A 22 -9.80 13.07 -9.99
C LYS A 22 -10.02 14.54 -9.68
N TRP A 23 -11.18 15.10 -10.03
CA TRP A 23 -11.49 16.51 -9.80
C TRP A 23 -11.73 16.83 -8.32
N HIS A 24 -11.92 15.80 -7.50
CA HIS A 24 -12.12 15.95 -6.06
C HIS A 24 -10.81 15.87 -5.27
N LEU A 25 -9.71 15.50 -5.93
CA LEU A 25 -8.41 15.39 -5.27
C LEU A 25 -7.73 16.75 -5.22
N THR A 26 -7.38 17.19 -4.01
CA THR A 26 -6.61 18.42 -3.78
C THR A 26 -5.28 18.06 -3.10
N PRO A 27 -4.25 18.93 -3.20
CA PRO A 27 -2.99 18.70 -2.48
C PRO A 27 -3.20 18.50 -0.97
N LYS A 28 -4.07 19.31 -0.37
CA LYS A 28 -4.40 19.21 1.05
C LYS A 28 -5.14 17.91 1.37
N GLY A 29 -6.04 17.49 0.50
CA GLY A 29 -6.75 16.24 0.63
C GLY A 29 -5.82 15.05 0.52
N LEU A 30 -4.84 15.10 -0.39
CA LEU A 30 -3.83 14.05 -0.51
C LEU A 30 -2.97 13.98 0.74
N ASP A 31 -2.53 15.12 1.29
CA ASP A 31 -1.75 15.16 2.51
C ASP A 31 -2.51 14.50 3.68
N ALA A 32 -3.81 14.77 3.79
CA ALA A 32 -4.65 14.19 4.82
C ALA A 32 -4.76 12.67 4.65
N LEU A 33 -4.92 12.18 3.42
CA LEU A 33 -4.96 10.74 3.13
C LEU A 33 -3.64 10.06 3.47
N VAL A 34 -2.52 10.66 3.11
CA VAL A 34 -1.19 10.11 3.41
C VAL A 34 -0.98 9.98 4.92
N ALA A 35 -1.39 10.99 5.68
CA ALA A 35 -1.29 10.95 7.14
C ALA A 35 -2.17 9.85 7.74
N LEU A 36 -3.40 9.70 7.25
CA LEU A 36 -4.32 8.67 7.72
C LEU A 36 -3.81 7.26 7.37
N GLN A 37 -3.31 7.08 6.17
CA GLN A 37 -2.72 5.81 5.74
C GLN A 37 -1.57 5.40 6.64
N ARG A 38 -0.71 6.35 7.01
CA ARG A 38 0.41 6.12 7.91
C ARG A 38 -0.05 5.66 9.29
N GLU A 39 -1.09 6.29 9.82
CA GLU A 39 -1.66 5.90 11.11
C GLU A 39 -2.25 4.48 11.06
N ILE A 40 -3.01 4.17 10.02
CA ILE A 40 -3.65 2.86 9.87
C ILE A 40 -2.58 1.78 9.72
N LEU A 41 -1.53 2.04 8.95
CA LEU A 41 -0.45 1.07 8.75
C LEU A 41 0.28 0.79 10.06
N ALA A 42 0.60 1.82 10.83
CA ALA A 42 1.25 1.67 12.14
C ALA A 42 0.37 0.90 13.12
N GLU A 43 -0.93 1.18 13.13
CA GLU A 43 -1.89 0.46 13.98
C GLU A 43 -2.00 -1.00 13.55
N SER A 44 -2.09 -1.26 12.25
CA SER A 44 -2.16 -2.63 11.72
C SER A 44 -0.93 -3.44 12.07
N ALA A 45 0.24 -2.82 12.08
CA ALA A 45 1.50 -3.47 12.47
C ALA A 45 1.45 -4.06 13.87
N GLY A 46 0.73 -3.40 14.76
CA GLY A 46 0.57 -3.87 16.15
C GLY A 46 -0.19 -5.18 16.29
N PHE A 47 -0.96 -5.56 15.26
CA PHE A 47 -1.71 -6.81 15.27
C PHE A 47 -0.95 -7.99 14.65
N VAL A 48 0.23 -7.75 14.06
CA VAL A 48 0.99 -8.80 13.39
C VAL A 48 1.85 -9.55 14.41
N ALA A 49 1.63 -10.85 14.52
CA ALA A 49 2.45 -11.72 15.38
C ALA A 49 3.85 -11.89 14.77
N PRO A 50 4.88 -12.19 15.61
CA PRO A 50 6.21 -12.54 15.07
C PRO A 50 6.11 -13.67 14.05
N GLY A 51 6.74 -13.48 12.89
CA GLY A 51 6.63 -14.40 11.77
C GLY A 51 5.40 -14.21 10.91
N GLY A 52 4.47 -13.35 11.33
CA GLY A 52 3.27 -13.02 10.56
C GLY A 52 3.57 -12.04 9.43
N ARG A 53 2.54 -11.76 8.62
CA ARG A 53 2.63 -10.89 7.46
C ARG A 53 1.62 -9.76 7.54
N LEU A 54 2.00 -8.63 6.95
CA LEU A 54 1.16 -7.46 6.81
C LEU A 54 1.05 -7.10 5.33
N ALA A 55 -0.17 -7.04 4.81
CA ALA A 55 -0.43 -6.60 3.44
C ALA A 55 -0.99 -5.18 3.46
N TYR A 56 -0.31 -4.26 2.79
CA TYR A 56 -0.76 -2.88 2.61
C TYR A 56 -1.30 -2.72 1.20
N ILE A 57 -2.55 -2.32 1.07
CA ILE A 57 -3.26 -2.27 -0.22
C ILE A 57 -3.87 -0.90 -0.45
N THR A 58 -3.70 -0.36 -1.67
CA THR A 58 -4.38 0.84 -2.12
C THR A 58 -4.93 0.64 -3.53
N CYS A 59 -5.91 1.46 -3.90
CA CYS A 59 -6.37 1.61 -5.28
C CYS A 59 -5.78 2.88 -5.87
N SER A 60 -4.48 3.11 -5.65
CA SER A 60 -3.76 4.32 -6.04
C SER A 60 -2.57 3.99 -6.92
N ILE A 61 -2.25 4.91 -7.84
CA ILE A 61 -1.01 4.87 -8.62
C ILE A 61 -0.05 5.98 -8.18
N ILE A 62 -0.38 6.70 -7.11
CA ILE A 62 0.43 7.82 -6.61
C ILE A 62 1.51 7.29 -5.65
N ALA A 63 2.78 7.59 -5.94
CA ALA A 63 3.91 7.09 -5.15
C ALA A 63 3.84 7.47 -3.68
N ARG A 64 3.35 8.66 -3.34
CA ARG A 64 3.21 9.10 -1.95
C ARG A 64 2.29 8.20 -1.13
N GLU A 65 1.28 7.61 -1.78
CA GLU A 65 0.36 6.68 -1.13
C GLU A 65 0.88 5.25 -1.11
N ASN A 66 1.87 4.93 -1.91
CA ASN A 66 2.35 3.58 -2.16
C ASN A 66 3.80 3.39 -1.69
N GLU A 67 4.76 3.48 -2.61
CA GLU A 67 6.17 3.17 -2.33
C GLU A 67 6.73 4.03 -1.20
N ASN A 68 6.35 5.31 -1.16
CA ASN A 68 6.86 6.22 -0.13
C ASN A 68 6.34 5.85 1.25
N GLN A 69 5.09 5.38 1.35
CA GLN A 69 4.53 4.91 2.62
C GLN A 69 5.27 3.67 3.12
N ILE A 70 5.57 2.74 2.22
CA ILE A 70 6.26 1.49 2.59
C ILE A 70 7.70 1.78 3.00
N ALA A 71 8.41 2.63 2.26
CA ALA A 71 9.78 3.00 2.59
C ALA A 71 9.87 3.63 3.99
N GLU A 72 8.96 4.55 4.29
CA GLU A 72 8.91 5.20 5.59
C GLU A 72 8.53 4.22 6.70
N PHE A 73 7.54 3.35 6.45
CA PHE A 73 7.13 2.33 7.40
C PHE A 73 8.29 1.42 7.77
N LEU A 74 9.00 0.89 6.78
CA LEU A 74 10.13 -0.02 7.01
C LEU A 74 11.28 0.68 7.73
N ASN A 75 11.45 1.98 7.48
CA ASN A 75 12.47 2.78 8.17
C ASN A 75 12.15 2.94 9.67
N MET A 76 10.86 3.06 10.01
CA MET A 76 10.42 3.26 11.39
C MET A 76 10.13 1.95 12.14
N HIS A 77 9.94 0.85 11.42
CA HIS A 77 9.57 -0.44 12.00
C HIS A 77 10.59 -1.51 11.56
N SER A 78 11.74 -1.52 12.24
CA SER A 78 12.88 -2.40 11.88
C SER A 78 12.58 -3.88 12.01
N GLU A 79 11.51 -4.25 12.73
CA GLU A 79 11.06 -5.63 12.87
C GLU A 79 10.33 -6.15 11.63
N PHE A 80 10.08 -5.29 10.64
CA PHE A 80 9.44 -5.68 9.38
C PHE A 80 10.41 -5.60 8.22
N ALA A 81 10.22 -6.50 7.25
CA ALA A 81 10.93 -6.50 5.97
C ALA A 81 9.96 -6.90 4.85
N THR A 82 10.24 -6.48 3.63
CA THR A 82 9.46 -6.92 2.46
C THR A 82 9.52 -8.43 2.33
N ASP A 83 8.37 -9.07 2.15
CA ASP A 83 8.30 -10.53 1.97
C ASP A 83 8.42 -10.86 0.49
N GLU A 84 9.63 -11.13 0.03
CA GLU A 84 9.93 -11.43 -1.36
C GLU A 84 9.43 -12.80 -1.82
N THR A 85 8.89 -13.62 -0.91
CA THR A 85 8.26 -14.89 -1.28
C THR A 85 6.85 -14.69 -1.83
N ALA A 86 6.22 -13.53 -1.57
CA ALA A 86 4.93 -13.19 -2.13
C ALA A 86 5.11 -12.73 -3.57
N LYS A 87 4.52 -13.44 -4.52
CA LYS A 87 4.75 -13.23 -5.96
C LYS A 87 3.45 -13.07 -6.74
N PHE A 88 3.52 -12.20 -7.76
CA PHE A 88 2.49 -12.09 -8.79
C PHE A 88 3.22 -11.84 -10.13
N GLY A 89 3.22 -12.84 -11.02
CA GLY A 89 3.98 -12.76 -12.26
C GLY A 89 5.48 -12.58 -11.96
N ASN A 90 6.06 -11.49 -12.46
CA ASN A 90 7.45 -11.14 -12.23
C ASN A 90 7.67 -10.26 -10.99
N GLN A 91 6.61 -9.92 -10.26
CA GLN A 91 6.67 -9.03 -9.11
C GLN A 91 6.75 -9.84 -7.82
N CYS A 92 7.62 -9.40 -6.91
CA CYS A 92 7.83 -10.04 -5.62
C CYS A 92 7.75 -9.02 -4.48
N GLY A 93 6.94 -9.32 -3.46
CA GLY A 93 6.81 -8.48 -2.27
C GLY A 93 6.02 -7.21 -2.48
N VAL A 94 6.32 -6.45 -3.52
CA VAL A 94 5.60 -5.25 -3.92
C VAL A 94 4.96 -5.52 -5.27
N ILE A 95 3.65 -5.43 -5.33
CA ILE A 95 2.88 -5.78 -6.52
C ILE A 95 2.10 -4.56 -7.00
N ARG A 96 2.26 -4.22 -8.27
CA ARG A 96 1.53 -3.12 -8.90
C ARG A 96 0.72 -3.65 -10.07
N LEU A 97 -0.55 -3.29 -10.08
CA LEU A 97 -1.43 -3.49 -11.23
C LEU A 97 -1.79 -2.10 -11.75
N ASP A 98 -1.73 -1.91 -13.06
CA ASP A 98 -2.09 -0.64 -13.67
C ASP A 98 -2.63 -0.86 -15.08
N PRO A 99 -3.34 0.15 -15.66
CA PRO A 99 -3.93 -0.01 -16.98
C PRO A 99 -2.91 -0.31 -18.09
N HIS A 100 -1.70 0.18 -17.95
CA HIS A 100 -0.65 0.02 -18.94
C HIS A 100 -0.06 -1.40 -18.93
N ASN A 101 0.23 -1.92 -17.74
CA ASN A 101 0.95 -3.19 -17.60
C ASN A 101 0.02 -4.42 -17.56
N THR A 102 -1.15 -4.30 -16.96
CA THR A 102 -2.03 -5.43 -16.69
C THR A 102 -3.44 -5.28 -17.24
N ASP A 103 -3.72 -4.17 -17.92
CA ASP A 103 -5.05 -3.84 -18.46
C ASP A 103 -6.14 -3.91 -17.37
N THR A 104 -5.80 -3.47 -16.16
CA THR A 104 -6.68 -3.44 -15.00
C THR A 104 -6.74 -2.03 -14.42
N ASP A 105 -7.62 -1.82 -13.43
CA ASP A 105 -7.54 -0.62 -12.60
C ASP A 105 -6.19 -0.60 -11.86
N GLY A 106 -5.68 0.59 -11.54
CA GLY A 106 -4.45 0.73 -10.78
C GLY A 106 -4.63 0.21 -9.35
N MET A 107 -3.68 -0.58 -8.88
CA MET A 107 -3.70 -1.16 -7.54
C MET A 107 -2.27 -1.39 -7.08
N PHE A 108 -2.05 -1.20 -5.79
CA PHE A 108 -0.75 -1.42 -5.16
C PHE A 108 -0.92 -2.33 -3.95
N CYS A 109 -0.06 -3.31 -3.83
CA CYS A 109 -0.02 -4.21 -2.68
C CYS A 109 1.43 -4.45 -2.25
N ALA A 110 1.73 -4.18 -0.99
CA ALA A 110 3.04 -4.52 -0.42
C ALA A 110 2.84 -5.54 0.68
N ILE A 111 3.57 -6.63 0.61
CA ILE A 111 3.56 -7.70 1.62
C ILE A 111 4.84 -7.60 2.43
N MET A 112 4.68 -7.44 3.73
CA MET A 112 5.81 -7.32 4.67
C MET A 112 5.71 -8.41 5.71
N ARG A 113 6.85 -8.95 6.11
CA ARG A 113 6.94 -9.99 7.14
C ARG A 113 7.51 -9.39 8.41
N ARG A 114 6.94 -9.74 9.54
CA ARG A 114 7.51 -9.40 10.83
C ARG A 114 8.59 -10.43 11.18
N THR A 115 9.86 -9.97 11.18
CA THR A 115 11.02 -10.83 11.39
C THR A 115 11.54 -10.80 12.84
N GLY A 116 11.20 -9.72 13.58
CA GLY A 116 11.62 -9.54 14.94
C GLY A 116 10.56 -9.99 15.95
N PRO A 117 10.96 -10.15 17.22
CA PRO A 117 10.02 -10.46 18.29
C PRO A 117 9.08 -9.30 18.59
#